data_9c39c54d7f442ba89be6c815b1176541
#
_entry.id   9c39c54d7f442ba89be6c815b1176541
#
_cell.length_a   1.000
_cell.length_b   1.000
_cell.length_c   1.000
_cell.angle_alpha   90.00
_cell.angle_beta   90.00
_cell.angle_gamma   90.00
#
_symmetry.space_group_name_H-M   'P 1'
#
loop_
_entity.id
_entity.type
_entity.pdbx_description
1 polymer ?
#
loop_
_entity_poly.entity_id
_entity_poly.type
_entity_poly.pdbx_seq_one_letter_code
_entity_poly.pdbx_strand_id
1 'polypeptide(L)'
;MFKVTAGLTGLVLGLTGCTGGGDDASAAGEPRDGGTLRIVGSSDVEHLDPTSVASVGAYGLARTFARTLFGTRASNDFQETISVRPDMAARIPSRENGDIGKDRRTYTVRLRKGVQWSTSPPRPVTAHDFVRGFERLCNPASPSAGKGYFISTLKGMEEFCKGFGDVDAKDAGAMSAYQREHEVEGVRAKDDHTLVFKLREPASDFLNLLTLPYTAAAPEEYDRYVPDSAEHRQNTISNGPYRISNYEPGMSYLLTHNPTWRQDTDPLRERHVEKIEITLGQDSPETVQQQIEQGVADLAWDQPVPTSAIPRLRDDDRFAIRETPSSSPYLVFNTLSPSNGGALGKREVRQALQYAVDRSALIKIVGGPSVAKPLHTVIPPGNSGYAPSNRYPTPNESGNPAKCRELLEKAGHPGLTLKFPYRTNSVHKLIAQSLAENLDACGVKTELSADSGGAFYAGTISTPANARAGEWDIAAPGWTPDWYGNNGRSIIQPLFDGRTYGQNSTNYGGYDNPEVNALIDAALTAPEPSHAGGYWQQADKKIMEDAAIVPLLNRSHTIFHSTRVHSAFFLPTTAGYDYTRLWLTDD
;
A
#
# COMPACT_ATOMS: atom_id res chain seq x y z
N MET A 1 30.95 86.30 1.44
CA MET A 1 30.05 85.77 0.40
C MET A 1 30.86 84.85 -0.46
N PHE A 2 30.71 83.62 -0.29
CA PHE A 2 30.89 82.52 -1.24
C PHE A 2 30.81 81.22 -0.40
N LYS A 3 29.74 80.45 -0.62
CA LYS A 3 29.55 79.14 -0.02
C LYS A 3 30.26 78.12 -0.88
N VAL A 4 31.11 77.29 -0.30
CA VAL A 4 31.65 76.09 -0.89
C VAL A 4 30.99 74.92 -0.18
N THR A 5 30.26 74.12 -0.94
CA THR A 5 29.60 72.92 -0.47
C THR A 5 30.51 71.72 -0.76
N ALA A 6 30.96 71.03 0.27
CA ALA A 6 31.68 69.76 0.14
C ALA A 6 30.66 68.57 0.22
N GLY A 7 30.66 67.76 -0.78
CA GLY A 7 29.87 66.52 -0.80
C GLY A 7 30.57 65.38 -0.08
N LEU A 8 29.92 64.79 0.91
CA LEU A 8 30.29 63.50 1.51
C LEU A 8 29.53 62.40 0.87
N THR A 9 30.24 61.49 0.21
CA THR A 9 29.68 60.22 -0.31
C THR A 9 29.68 59.19 0.85
N GLY A 10 28.54 58.96 1.41
CA GLY A 10 28.36 57.89 2.42
C GLY A 10 28.17 56.53 1.77
N LEU A 11 29.08 55.61 2.08
CA LEU A 11 28.99 54.20 1.73
C LEU A 11 28.03 53.51 2.72
N VAL A 12 26.84 53.10 2.27
CA VAL A 12 25.90 52.30 3.08
C VAL A 12 26.24 50.85 2.86
N LEU A 13 26.87 50.20 3.84
CA LEU A 13 26.96 48.74 3.95
C LEU A 13 25.61 48.22 4.41
N GLY A 14 24.87 47.59 3.50
CA GLY A 14 23.67 46.81 3.81
C GLY A 14 24.05 45.49 4.48
N LEU A 15 23.78 45.36 5.76
CA LEU A 15 23.74 44.08 6.46
C LEU A 15 22.43 43.38 6.10
N THR A 16 22.49 42.47 5.14
CA THR A 16 21.45 41.48 4.93
C THR A 16 21.59 40.38 5.98
N GLY A 17 20.75 40.42 6.99
CA GLY A 17 20.59 39.35 7.94
C GLY A 17 19.96 38.13 7.24
N CYS A 18 20.75 37.08 7.02
CA CYS A 18 20.25 35.76 6.71
C CYS A 18 19.59 35.17 7.96
N THR A 19 18.27 35.14 7.98
CA THR A 19 17.54 34.22 8.87
C THR A 19 17.66 32.86 8.24
N GLY A 20 18.53 32.02 8.78
CA GLY A 20 18.69 30.63 8.38
C GLY A 20 17.47 29.82 8.80
N GLY A 21 16.64 29.48 7.85
CA GLY A 21 15.85 28.23 7.88
C GLY A 21 16.79 27.13 7.38
N GLY A 22 17.17 26.23 8.26
CA GLY A 22 18.03 25.11 7.89
C GLY A 22 17.30 24.13 7.00
N ASP A 23 17.46 24.26 5.70
CA ASP A 23 17.34 23.15 4.78
C ASP A 23 18.69 22.41 4.80
N ASP A 24 18.74 21.30 5.51
CA ASP A 24 19.77 20.28 5.32
C ASP A 24 19.59 19.63 3.94
N ALA A 25 19.81 20.40 2.89
CA ALA A 25 20.14 19.88 1.59
C ALA A 25 21.61 19.43 1.67
N SER A 26 21.85 18.16 2.02
CA SER A 26 23.12 17.48 1.78
C SER A 26 23.61 17.84 0.38
N ALA A 27 24.91 18.00 0.21
CA ALA A 27 25.61 18.43 -1.00
C ALA A 27 25.46 17.45 -2.19
N ALA A 28 24.24 17.15 -2.56
CA ALA A 28 23.88 16.48 -3.80
C ALA A 28 23.93 17.57 -4.89
N GLY A 29 24.83 17.37 -5.89
CA GLY A 29 24.90 18.25 -7.07
C GLY A 29 23.56 18.40 -7.78
N GLU A 30 23.50 19.20 -8.84
CA GLU A 30 22.30 19.33 -9.65
C GLU A 30 21.91 17.96 -10.28
N PRO A 31 20.58 17.64 -10.36
CA PRO A 31 20.12 16.42 -11.00
C PRO A 31 20.69 16.24 -12.40
N ARG A 32 21.08 15.02 -12.73
CA ARG A 32 21.66 14.66 -14.05
C ARG A 32 20.75 13.64 -14.72
N ASP A 33 20.62 13.78 -16.03
CA ASP A 33 19.87 12.82 -16.85
C ASP A 33 20.83 11.74 -17.36
N GLY A 34 20.36 10.47 -17.37
CA GLY A 34 21.09 9.33 -17.91
C GLY A 34 21.31 8.21 -16.92
N GLY A 35 22.06 7.20 -17.37
CA GLY A 35 22.41 6.03 -16.58
C GLY A 35 21.29 4.99 -16.46
N THR A 36 21.68 3.83 -15.91
CA THR A 36 20.76 2.71 -15.62
C THR A 36 20.66 2.50 -14.11
N LEU A 37 19.46 2.58 -13.57
CA LEU A 37 19.15 2.21 -12.19
C LEU A 37 19.01 0.69 -12.11
N ARG A 38 19.84 0.05 -11.30
CA ARG A 38 19.86 -1.41 -11.11
C ARG A 38 19.22 -1.78 -9.79
N ILE A 39 18.10 -2.48 -9.87
CA ILE A 39 17.33 -2.91 -8.70
C ILE A 39 17.35 -4.44 -8.64
N VAL A 40 17.55 -5.01 -7.46
CA VAL A 40 17.61 -6.46 -7.27
C VAL A 40 16.67 -6.90 -6.14
N GLY A 41 16.05 -8.06 -6.31
CA GLY A 41 15.12 -8.61 -5.32
C GLY A 41 14.68 -10.03 -5.60
N SER A 42 13.72 -10.53 -4.83
CA SER A 42 13.34 -11.94 -4.86
C SER A 42 12.16 -12.26 -5.77
N SER A 43 11.08 -11.49 -5.66
CA SER A 43 9.77 -11.91 -6.18
C SER A 43 9.24 -10.99 -7.25
N ASP A 44 8.53 -11.59 -8.21
CA ASP A 44 7.71 -10.87 -9.18
C ASP A 44 6.51 -10.20 -8.49
N VAL A 45 5.94 -9.17 -9.11
CA VAL A 45 4.67 -8.58 -8.65
C VAL A 45 3.50 -9.52 -8.99
N GLU A 46 2.51 -9.51 -8.12
CA GLU A 46 1.30 -10.32 -8.28
C GLU A 46 0.48 -9.90 -9.51
N HIS A 47 0.41 -8.58 -9.79
CA HIS A 47 -0.36 -7.99 -10.89
C HIS A 47 0.42 -6.86 -11.58
N LEU A 48 0.27 -6.74 -12.91
CA LEU A 48 0.74 -5.60 -13.71
C LEU A 48 -0.39 -4.68 -14.18
N ASP A 49 -1.65 -5.12 -14.07
CA ASP A 49 -2.80 -4.23 -14.25
C ASP A 49 -2.92 -3.30 -13.03
N PRO A 50 -2.79 -1.97 -13.18
CA PRO A 50 -2.87 -1.04 -12.04
C PRO A 50 -4.15 -1.17 -11.24
N THR A 51 -5.26 -1.59 -11.84
CA THR A 51 -6.54 -1.77 -11.15
C THR A 51 -6.55 -2.97 -10.19
N SER A 52 -5.64 -3.92 -10.36
CA SER A 52 -5.59 -5.18 -9.59
C SER A 52 -4.42 -5.26 -8.61
N VAL A 53 -3.43 -4.34 -8.69
CA VAL A 53 -2.24 -4.36 -7.81
C VAL A 53 -2.64 -4.35 -6.33
N ALA A 54 -1.89 -5.05 -5.49
CA ALA A 54 -2.18 -5.16 -4.05
C ALA A 54 -0.93 -5.02 -3.16
N SER A 55 0.28 -5.30 -3.68
CA SER A 55 1.51 -5.21 -2.91
C SER A 55 2.18 -3.84 -3.05
N VAL A 56 2.97 -3.46 -2.04
CA VAL A 56 3.75 -2.22 -2.05
C VAL A 56 4.74 -2.15 -3.22
N GLY A 57 5.32 -3.29 -3.62
CA GLY A 57 6.20 -3.38 -4.80
C GLY A 57 5.45 -3.08 -6.10
N ALA A 58 4.26 -3.68 -6.28
CA ALA A 58 3.41 -3.41 -7.43
C ALA A 58 2.95 -1.94 -7.49
N TYR A 59 2.67 -1.30 -6.34
CA TYR A 59 2.36 0.14 -6.26
C TYR A 59 3.55 0.99 -6.73
N GLY A 60 4.77 0.66 -6.26
CA GLY A 60 6.00 1.35 -6.68
C GLY A 60 6.25 1.23 -8.18
N LEU A 61 6.07 0.03 -8.75
CA LEU A 61 6.20 -0.22 -10.18
C LEU A 61 5.13 0.52 -10.99
N ALA A 62 3.85 0.39 -10.61
CA ALA A 62 2.73 1.04 -11.28
C ALA A 62 2.93 2.56 -11.36
N ARG A 63 3.46 3.20 -10.30
CA ARG A 63 3.75 4.65 -10.28
C ARG A 63 4.68 5.11 -11.41
N THR A 64 5.52 4.23 -11.95
CA THR A 64 6.45 4.58 -13.04
C THR A 64 5.76 4.69 -14.39
N PHE A 65 4.68 3.93 -14.62
CA PHE A 65 4.07 3.82 -15.95
C PHE A 65 2.57 4.17 -15.99
N ALA A 66 1.88 4.21 -14.84
CA ALA A 66 0.45 4.51 -14.75
C ALA A 66 0.20 5.73 -13.85
N ARG A 67 -0.68 6.63 -14.29
CA ARG A 67 -1.03 7.86 -13.57
C ARG A 67 -2.48 7.82 -13.12
N THR A 68 -2.71 8.35 -11.93
CA THR A 68 -4.02 8.49 -11.28
C THR A 68 -4.54 9.92 -11.38
N LEU A 69 -5.77 10.18 -10.94
CA LEU A 69 -6.32 11.55 -10.93
C LEU A 69 -5.57 12.46 -9.97
N PHE A 70 -5.26 11.95 -8.79
CA PHE A 70 -4.47 12.60 -7.74
C PHE A 70 -3.34 11.68 -7.31
N GLY A 71 -2.37 12.22 -6.59
CA GLY A 71 -1.25 11.45 -6.04
C GLY A 71 -0.56 12.21 -4.92
N THR A 72 0.56 11.69 -4.48
CA THR A 72 1.43 12.34 -3.50
C THR A 72 2.82 12.54 -4.11
N ARG A 73 3.57 13.52 -3.62
CA ARG A 73 4.93 13.76 -4.06
C ARG A 73 5.91 13.12 -3.07
N ALA A 74 6.87 12.38 -3.57
CA ALA A 74 7.95 11.85 -2.76
C ALA A 74 8.83 13.00 -2.23
N SER A 75 9.10 13.00 -0.91
CA SER A 75 9.86 14.03 -0.22
C SER A 75 10.47 13.46 1.06
N ASN A 76 11.44 14.15 1.64
CA ASN A 76 11.93 13.88 2.99
C ASN A 76 10.98 14.41 4.08
N ASP A 77 10.08 15.34 3.74
CA ASP A 77 9.02 15.78 4.63
C ASP A 77 7.82 14.82 4.55
N PHE A 78 7.53 14.16 5.67
CA PHE A 78 6.40 13.22 5.76
C PHE A 78 5.05 13.87 5.42
N GLN A 79 4.82 15.12 5.85
CA GLN A 79 3.57 15.83 5.56
C GLN A 79 3.40 16.10 4.06
N GLU A 80 4.48 16.35 3.35
CA GLU A 80 4.44 16.48 1.90
C GLU A 80 4.12 15.14 1.22
N THR A 81 4.68 14.03 1.70
CA THR A 81 4.46 12.69 1.13
C THR A 81 3.04 12.17 1.33
N ILE A 82 2.27 12.71 2.25
CA ILE A 82 0.88 12.31 2.52
C ILE A 82 -0.15 13.31 1.99
N SER A 83 0.29 14.46 1.50
CA SER A 83 -0.60 15.51 0.99
C SER A 83 -1.10 15.16 -0.40
N VAL A 84 -2.42 15.10 -0.56
CA VAL A 84 -3.07 14.87 -1.87
C VAL A 84 -2.78 16.04 -2.81
N ARG A 85 -2.24 15.75 -3.98
CA ARG A 85 -1.92 16.72 -5.04
C ARG A 85 -2.56 16.31 -6.37
N PRO A 86 -2.85 17.28 -7.27
CA PRO A 86 -3.30 16.95 -8.61
C PRO A 86 -2.20 16.19 -9.37
N ASP A 87 -2.59 15.08 -10.04
CA ASP A 87 -1.75 14.37 -11.01
C ASP A 87 -2.33 14.55 -12.43
N MET A 88 -3.22 13.65 -12.87
CA MET A 88 -3.97 13.83 -14.11
C MET A 88 -5.07 14.89 -13.97
N ALA A 89 -5.56 15.15 -12.79
CA ALA A 89 -6.44 16.26 -12.50
C ALA A 89 -5.70 17.61 -12.67
N ALA A 90 -6.38 18.61 -13.21
CA ALA A 90 -5.82 19.96 -13.38
C ALA A 90 -5.73 20.73 -12.06
N ARG A 91 -6.61 20.41 -11.08
CA ARG A 91 -6.68 21.05 -9.76
C ARG A 91 -7.39 20.15 -8.74
N ILE A 92 -7.24 20.47 -7.46
CA ILE A 92 -8.02 19.85 -6.39
C ILE A 92 -9.47 20.37 -6.45
N PRO A 93 -10.49 19.50 -6.50
CA PRO A 93 -11.88 19.90 -6.33
C PRO A 93 -12.12 20.49 -4.94
N SER A 94 -12.85 21.58 -4.88
CA SER A 94 -13.30 22.18 -3.63
C SER A 94 -14.69 22.79 -3.78
N ARG A 95 -15.31 23.18 -2.65
CA ARG A 95 -16.59 23.91 -2.67
C ARG A 95 -16.41 25.33 -3.18
N GLU A 96 -15.28 25.96 -2.86
CA GLU A 96 -14.97 27.34 -3.29
C GLU A 96 -14.80 27.44 -4.80
N ASN A 97 -14.19 26.44 -5.45
CA ASN A 97 -14.02 26.44 -6.91
C ASN A 97 -15.21 25.82 -7.67
N GLY A 98 -16.28 25.40 -6.93
CA GLY A 98 -17.51 24.85 -7.49
C GLY A 98 -17.39 23.43 -8.03
N ASP A 99 -16.27 22.75 -7.83
CA ASP A 99 -16.04 21.36 -8.30
C ASP A 99 -16.61 20.33 -7.30
N ILE A 100 -16.96 20.73 -6.06
CA ILE A 100 -17.73 19.90 -5.13
C ILE A 100 -19.12 20.50 -4.96
N GLY A 101 -20.15 19.69 -5.25
CA GLY A 101 -21.55 20.07 -5.10
C GLY A 101 -21.95 20.43 -3.67
N LYS A 102 -23.06 21.17 -3.51
CA LYS A 102 -23.60 21.54 -2.18
C LYS A 102 -23.97 20.33 -1.33
N ASP A 103 -24.34 19.23 -1.98
CA ASP A 103 -24.66 17.93 -1.40
C ASP A 103 -23.44 17.17 -0.87
N ARG A 104 -22.20 17.65 -1.16
CA ARG A 104 -20.93 16.98 -0.86
C ARG A 104 -20.80 15.56 -1.47
N ARG A 105 -21.68 15.19 -2.38
CA ARG A 105 -21.70 13.88 -3.05
C ARG A 105 -21.34 13.96 -4.53
N THR A 106 -21.39 15.15 -5.10
CA THR A 106 -21.05 15.36 -6.51
C THR A 106 -19.68 16.02 -6.62
N TYR A 107 -18.75 15.37 -7.32
CA TYR A 107 -17.41 15.89 -7.60
C TYR A 107 -17.19 16.00 -9.10
N THR A 108 -16.67 17.15 -9.54
CA THR A 108 -16.25 17.38 -10.93
C THR A 108 -14.73 17.43 -10.97
N VAL A 109 -14.11 16.54 -11.73
CA VAL A 109 -12.65 16.50 -11.91
C VAL A 109 -12.32 16.84 -13.36
N ARG A 110 -11.54 17.91 -13.54
CA ARG A 110 -11.06 18.35 -14.85
C ARG A 110 -9.69 17.75 -15.10
N LEU A 111 -9.49 17.14 -16.26
CA LEU A 111 -8.22 16.53 -16.63
C LEU A 111 -7.23 17.55 -17.21
N ARG A 112 -5.94 17.31 -16.97
CA ARG A 112 -4.87 17.99 -17.70
C ARG A 112 -4.91 17.61 -19.17
N LYS A 113 -4.62 18.59 -19.99
CA LYS A 113 -4.48 18.40 -21.44
C LYS A 113 -3.04 17.99 -21.78
N GLY A 114 -2.89 17.32 -22.92
CA GLY A 114 -1.57 16.99 -23.49
C GLY A 114 -0.93 15.72 -22.94
N VAL A 115 -1.60 14.98 -22.06
CA VAL A 115 -1.15 13.64 -21.64
C VAL A 115 -1.57 12.62 -22.69
N GLN A 116 -0.63 11.75 -23.06
CA GLN A 116 -0.83 10.75 -24.11
C GLN A 116 -0.49 9.35 -23.63
N TRP A 117 -1.16 8.36 -24.18
CA TRP A 117 -0.78 6.96 -24.10
C TRP A 117 0.43 6.64 -25.00
N SER A 118 1.25 5.69 -24.58
CA SER A 118 2.36 5.15 -25.38
C SER A 118 1.91 4.17 -26.47
N THR A 119 0.73 4.39 -27.02
CA THR A 119 0.18 3.62 -28.15
C THR A 119 0.90 3.97 -29.45
N SER A 120 0.70 3.19 -30.51
CA SER A 120 1.22 3.48 -31.84
C SER A 120 0.07 3.48 -32.86
N PRO A 121 -0.36 4.67 -33.38
CA PRO A 121 0.12 6.01 -33.02
C PRO A 121 -0.27 6.41 -31.59
N PRO A 122 0.42 7.40 -30.98
CA PRO A 122 0.03 7.95 -29.68
C PRO A 122 -1.37 8.59 -29.73
N ARG A 123 -2.15 8.37 -28.66
CA ARG A 123 -3.47 9.03 -28.53
C ARG A 123 -3.62 9.72 -27.17
N PRO A 124 -4.48 10.75 -27.05
CA PRO A 124 -4.75 11.42 -25.78
C PRO A 124 -5.32 10.48 -24.74
N VAL A 125 -4.97 10.71 -23.47
CA VAL A 125 -5.70 10.14 -22.32
C VAL A 125 -6.95 10.99 -22.10
N THR A 126 -8.09 10.34 -21.99
CA THR A 126 -9.40 10.99 -21.85
C THR A 126 -10.12 10.57 -20.59
N ALA A 127 -11.21 11.25 -20.26
CA ALA A 127 -12.10 10.89 -19.16
C ALA A 127 -12.73 9.49 -19.35
N HIS A 128 -12.91 9.04 -20.58
CA HIS A 128 -13.43 7.70 -20.87
C HIS A 128 -12.45 6.60 -20.46
N ASP A 129 -11.13 6.84 -20.58
CA ASP A 129 -10.12 5.89 -20.09
C ASP A 129 -10.19 5.72 -18.57
N PHE A 130 -10.55 6.78 -17.82
CA PHE A 130 -10.77 6.69 -16.38
C PHE A 130 -12.07 5.94 -16.04
N VAL A 131 -13.17 6.21 -16.75
CA VAL A 131 -14.42 5.44 -16.57
C VAL A 131 -14.13 3.94 -16.72
N ARG A 132 -13.43 3.55 -17.80
CA ARG A 132 -13.00 2.18 -18.04
C ARG A 132 -12.15 1.62 -16.88
N GLY A 133 -11.22 2.42 -16.31
CA GLY A 133 -10.42 2.02 -15.17
C GLY A 133 -11.28 1.67 -13.95
N PHE A 134 -12.28 2.50 -13.63
CA PHE A 134 -13.22 2.22 -12.53
C PHE A 134 -14.09 0.97 -12.78
N GLU A 135 -14.57 0.76 -14.00
CA GLU A 135 -15.33 -0.43 -14.38
C GLU A 135 -14.50 -1.70 -14.22
N ARG A 136 -13.20 -1.65 -14.57
CA ARG A 136 -12.27 -2.78 -14.45
C ARG A 136 -12.01 -3.22 -13.01
N LEU A 137 -12.30 -2.41 -11.99
CA LEU A 137 -12.15 -2.78 -10.58
C LEU A 137 -12.86 -4.09 -10.21
N CYS A 138 -13.95 -4.39 -10.88
CA CYS A 138 -14.79 -5.55 -10.60
C CYS A 138 -14.72 -6.64 -11.68
N ASN A 139 -13.70 -6.57 -12.57
CA ASN A 139 -13.56 -7.60 -13.60
C ASN A 139 -13.46 -9.01 -12.96
N PRO A 140 -14.12 -10.03 -13.53
CA PRO A 140 -14.17 -11.36 -12.91
C PRO A 140 -12.83 -12.11 -12.97
N ALA A 141 -11.93 -11.76 -13.89
CA ALA A 141 -10.65 -12.47 -14.06
C ALA A 141 -9.63 -12.09 -12.96
N SER A 142 -9.54 -10.80 -12.63
CA SER A 142 -8.59 -10.26 -11.64
C SER A 142 -9.22 -9.08 -10.90
N PRO A 143 -10.22 -9.33 -10.02
CA PRO A 143 -10.91 -8.26 -9.32
C PRO A 143 -9.96 -7.52 -8.38
N SER A 144 -10.11 -6.19 -8.32
CA SER A 144 -9.30 -5.35 -7.44
C SER A 144 -9.49 -5.70 -5.97
N ALA A 145 -8.39 -5.77 -5.22
CA ALA A 145 -8.42 -5.87 -3.76
C ALA A 145 -9.08 -4.62 -3.13
N GLY A 146 -8.96 -3.44 -3.79
CA GLY A 146 -9.55 -2.17 -3.37
C GLY A 146 -11.01 -1.96 -3.78
N LYS A 147 -11.67 -2.89 -4.48
CA LYS A 147 -13.06 -2.72 -4.97
C LYS A 147 -14.06 -2.34 -3.86
N GLY A 148 -13.85 -2.84 -2.64
CA GLY A 148 -14.70 -2.55 -1.48
C GLY A 148 -14.80 -1.07 -1.15
N TYR A 149 -13.73 -0.31 -1.34
CA TYR A 149 -13.75 1.15 -1.17
C TYR A 149 -14.75 1.82 -2.12
N PHE A 150 -14.76 1.39 -3.38
CA PHE A 150 -15.56 2.02 -4.43
C PHE A 150 -17.01 1.52 -4.41
N ILE A 151 -17.25 0.26 -4.08
CA ILE A 151 -18.60 -0.29 -3.84
C ILE A 151 -19.32 0.48 -2.73
N SER A 152 -18.65 0.77 -1.63
CA SER A 152 -19.23 1.51 -0.50
C SER A 152 -19.36 3.02 -0.75
N THR A 153 -18.65 3.57 -1.74
CA THR A 153 -18.57 5.03 -1.97
C THR A 153 -19.32 5.48 -3.22
N LEU A 154 -19.20 4.79 -4.35
CA LEU A 154 -19.74 5.23 -5.63
C LEU A 154 -21.15 4.70 -5.86
N LYS A 155 -22.04 5.57 -6.33
CA LYS A 155 -23.41 5.18 -6.66
C LYS A 155 -23.43 4.19 -7.83
N GLY A 156 -24.19 3.10 -7.69
CA GLY A 156 -24.34 2.07 -8.73
C GLY A 156 -23.14 1.13 -8.91
N MET A 157 -22.07 1.28 -8.12
CA MET A 157 -20.89 0.43 -8.25
C MET A 157 -21.15 -1.01 -7.80
N GLU A 158 -21.99 -1.19 -6.78
CA GLU A 158 -22.34 -2.51 -6.25
C GLU A 158 -23.09 -3.35 -7.28
N GLU A 159 -24.10 -2.75 -7.91
CA GLU A 159 -24.92 -3.38 -8.94
C GLU A 159 -24.08 -3.74 -10.18
N PHE A 160 -23.22 -2.79 -10.61
CA PHE A 160 -22.30 -3.02 -11.72
C PHE A 160 -21.35 -4.18 -11.41
N CYS A 161 -20.72 -4.19 -10.24
CA CYS A 161 -19.79 -5.25 -9.83
C CYS A 161 -20.45 -6.61 -9.76
N LYS A 162 -21.71 -6.67 -9.27
CA LYS A 162 -22.46 -7.91 -9.18
C LYS A 162 -22.69 -8.51 -10.57
N GLY A 163 -23.20 -7.72 -11.50
CA GLY A 163 -23.45 -8.21 -12.86
C GLY A 163 -22.16 -8.52 -13.64
N PHE A 164 -21.10 -7.73 -13.43
CA PHE A 164 -19.80 -7.99 -14.06
C PHE A 164 -19.17 -9.29 -13.55
N GLY A 165 -19.37 -9.61 -12.27
CA GLY A 165 -18.91 -10.86 -11.67
C GLY A 165 -19.52 -12.15 -12.25
N ASP A 166 -20.67 -12.04 -12.93
CA ASP A 166 -21.36 -13.16 -13.60
C ASP A 166 -20.85 -13.41 -15.04
N VAL A 167 -20.00 -12.52 -15.58
CA VAL A 167 -19.41 -12.65 -16.91
C VAL A 167 -18.27 -13.68 -16.90
N ASP A 168 -18.11 -14.43 -18.00
CA ASP A 168 -17.02 -15.41 -18.12
C ASP A 168 -15.65 -14.73 -17.96
N ALA A 169 -14.94 -15.10 -16.89
CA ALA A 169 -13.61 -14.59 -16.55
C ALA A 169 -12.52 -14.91 -17.58
N LYS A 170 -12.77 -15.79 -18.55
CA LYS A 170 -11.83 -16.18 -19.60
C LYS A 170 -12.13 -15.53 -20.95
N ASP A 171 -13.23 -14.80 -21.07
CA ASP A 171 -13.67 -14.18 -22.31
C ASP A 171 -13.49 -12.63 -22.25
N ALA A 172 -12.37 -12.16 -22.81
CA ALA A 172 -12.08 -10.72 -22.90
C ALA A 172 -13.16 -9.96 -23.69
N GLY A 173 -13.73 -10.57 -24.74
CA GLY A 173 -14.76 -9.97 -25.55
C GLY A 173 -16.07 -9.79 -24.77
N ALA A 174 -16.49 -10.81 -24.00
CA ALA A 174 -17.66 -10.73 -23.14
C ALA A 174 -17.48 -9.67 -22.04
N MET A 175 -16.30 -9.60 -21.39
CA MET A 175 -16.00 -8.57 -20.42
C MET A 175 -16.05 -7.16 -21.02
N SER A 176 -15.44 -6.96 -22.17
CA SER A 176 -15.47 -5.67 -22.89
C SER A 176 -16.90 -5.31 -23.36
N ALA A 177 -17.72 -6.29 -23.80
CA ALA A 177 -19.11 -6.06 -24.14
C ALA A 177 -19.92 -5.59 -22.91
N TYR A 178 -19.73 -6.25 -21.76
CA TYR A 178 -20.39 -5.86 -20.52
C TYR A 178 -20.07 -4.41 -20.15
N GLN A 179 -18.81 -3.99 -20.18
CA GLN A 179 -18.39 -2.60 -19.88
C GLN A 179 -18.99 -1.58 -20.85
N ARG A 180 -19.20 -1.93 -22.13
CA ARG A 180 -19.85 -1.02 -23.11
C ARG A 180 -21.35 -0.91 -22.92
N GLU A 181 -22.01 -1.94 -22.41
CA GLU A 181 -23.46 -2.03 -22.29
C GLU A 181 -23.98 -1.58 -20.91
N HIS A 182 -23.09 -1.52 -19.91
CA HIS A 182 -23.45 -1.18 -18.54
C HIS A 182 -22.55 -0.05 -18.01
N GLU A 183 -23.15 0.89 -17.29
CA GLU A 183 -22.46 2.06 -16.73
C GLU A 183 -22.48 2.00 -15.20
N VAL A 184 -21.41 2.49 -14.58
CA VAL A 184 -21.41 2.83 -13.16
C VAL A 184 -22.05 4.21 -12.99
N GLU A 185 -23.27 4.31 -12.43
CA GLU A 185 -23.97 5.59 -12.26
C GLU A 185 -23.12 6.68 -11.59
N GLY A 186 -22.24 6.26 -10.70
CA GLY A 186 -21.36 7.11 -9.91
C GLY A 186 -20.11 7.61 -10.62
N VAL A 187 -19.82 7.18 -11.84
CA VAL A 187 -18.62 7.61 -12.60
C VAL A 187 -19.00 7.88 -14.04
N ARG A 188 -18.83 9.13 -14.49
CA ARG A 188 -19.23 9.53 -15.86
C ARG A 188 -18.18 10.45 -16.48
N ALA A 189 -17.85 10.21 -17.73
CA ALA A 189 -17.21 11.20 -18.60
C ALA A 189 -18.31 12.17 -19.09
N LYS A 190 -18.19 13.45 -18.73
CA LYS A 190 -19.07 14.51 -19.25
C LYS A 190 -18.62 14.94 -20.65
N ASP A 191 -17.33 14.95 -20.85
CA ASP A 191 -16.60 15.19 -22.10
C ASP A 191 -15.20 14.58 -21.95
N ASP A 192 -14.35 14.64 -22.97
CA ASP A 192 -13.01 14.03 -22.99
C ASP A 192 -12.10 14.49 -21.84
N HIS A 193 -12.39 15.62 -21.20
CA HIS A 193 -11.55 16.23 -20.17
C HIS A 193 -12.27 16.47 -18.84
N THR A 194 -13.49 15.94 -18.68
CA THR A 194 -14.28 16.20 -17.47
C THR A 194 -14.93 14.91 -16.98
N LEU A 195 -14.52 14.48 -15.79
CA LEU A 195 -15.15 13.41 -15.03
C LEU A 195 -16.13 13.99 -14.01
N VAL A 196 -17.26 13.31 -13.82
CA VAL A 196 -18.22 13.59 -12.76
C VAL A 196 -18.40 12.34 -11.92
N PHE A 197 -18.13 12.47 -10.63
CA PHE A 197 -18.41 11.42 -9.64
C PHE A 197 -19.66 11.75 -8.85
N LYS A 198 -20.47 10.72 -8.56
CA LYS A 198 -21.59 10.78 -7.65
C LYS A 198 -21.42 9.74 -6.56
N LEU A 199 -21.27 10.20 -5.34
CA LEU A 199 -21.13 9.34 -4.17
C LEU A 199 -22.51 8.91 -3.64
N ARG A 200 -22.55 7.77 -2.96
CA ARG A 200 -23.73 7.30 -2.21
C ARG A 200 -24.02 8.25 -1.05
N GLU A 201 -22.98 8.56 -0.27
CA GLU A 201 -22.99 9.50 0.85
C GLU A 201 -21.73 10.38 0.79
N PRO A 202 -21.68 11.52 1.49
CA PRO A 202 -20.47 12.32 1.61
C PRO A 202 -19.31 11.47 2.18
N ALA A 203 -18.13 11.56 1.59
CA ALA A 203 -16.93 10.86 2.05
C ALA A 203 -15.76 11.86 2.15
N SER A 204 -15.27 12.08 3.37
CA SER A 204 -14.19 13.04 3.64
C SER A 204 -12.83 12.61 3.11
N ASP A 205 -12.67 11.32 2.79
CA ASP A 205 -11.45 10.69 2.27
C ASP A 205 -11.53 10.37 0.76
N PHE A 206 -12.56 10.84 0.06
CA PHE A 206 -12.76 10.49 -1.35
C PHE A 206 -11.58 10.89 -2.24
N LEU A 207 -10.94 12.04 -2.01
CA LEU A 207 -9.76 12.44 -2.77
C LEU A 207 -8.54 11.55 -2.48
N ASN A 208 -8.43 10.98 -1.28
CA ASN A 208 -7.41 9.99 -0.95
C ASN A 208 -7.63 8.70 -1.75
N LEU A 209 -8.88 8.23 -1.87
CA LEU A 209 -9.20 7.06 -2.70
C LEU A 209 -8.76 7.26 -4.17
N LEU A 210 -8.85 8.49 -4.68
CA LEU A 210 -8.45 8.81 -6.05
C LEU A 210 -6.93 8.94 -6.25
N THR A 211 -6.12 8.74 -5.19
CA THR A 211 -4.65 8.61 -5.28
C THR A 211 -4.20 7.17 -5.49
N LEU A 212 -5.07 6.20 -5.24
CA LEU A 212 -4.74 4.79 -5.29
C LEU A 212 -4.50 4.31 -6.73
N PRO A 213 -3.54 3.41 -6.97
CA PRO A 213 -3.26 2.86 -8.30
C PRO A 213 -4.52 2.27 -8.96
N TYR A 214 -5.44 1.75 -8.16
CA TYR A 214 -6.74 1.22 -8.62
C TYR A 214 -7.54 2.20 -9.50
N THR A 215 -7.32 3.52 -9.33
CA THR A 215 -8.03 4.57 -10.05
C THR A 215 -7.26 5.09 -11.26
N ALA A 216 -6.21 4.39 -11.69
CA ALA A 216 -5.51 4.72 -12.91
C ALA A 216 -6.44 4.61 -14.14
N ALA A 217 -6.19 5.45 -15.13
CA ALA A 217 -6.84 5.31 -16.43
C ALA A 217 -6.48 3.95 -17.05
N ALA A 218 -7.42 3.33 -17.76
CA ALA A 218 -7.20 2.10 -18.53
C ALA A 218 -7.44 2.37 -20.02
N PRO A 219 -6.46 2.13 -20.90
CA PRO A 219 -6.61 2.34 -22.33
C PRO A 219 -7.56 1.29 -22.94
N GLU A 220 -8.33 1.68 -23.97
CA GLU A 220 -9.27 0.78 -24.65
C GLU A 220 -8.59 -0.42 -25.31
N GLU A 221 -7.31 -0.30 -25.62
CA GLU A 221 -6.48 -1.37 -26.16
C GLU A 221 -6.39 -2.58 -25.23
N TYR A 222 -6.67 -2.41 -23.93
CA TYR A 222 -6.72 -3.51 -22.97
C TYR A 222 -7.97 -4.39 -23.11
N ASP A 223 -9.01 -3.92 -23.77
CA ASP A 223 -10.27 -4.66 -23.97
C ASP A 223 -10.10 -5.98 -24.74
N ARG A 224 -8.98 -6.12 -25.46
CA ARG A 224 -8.63 -7.35 -26.21
C ARG A 224 -8.03 -8.47 -25.36
N TYR A 225 -7.64 -8.17 -24.12
CA TYR A 225 -6.96 -9.10 -23.23
C TYR A 225 -7.84 -9.44 -22.04
N VAL A 226 -7.73 -10.69 -21.57
CA VAL A 226 -8.21 -11.02 -20.23
C VAL A 226 -7.36 -10.23 -19.22
N PRO A 227 -7.97 -9.50 -18.29
CA PRO A 227 -7.25 -8.70 -17.31
C PRO A 227 -6.17 -9.49 -16.57
N ASP A 228 -4.97 -8.91 -16.53
CA ASP A 228 -3.76 -9.47 -15.91
C ASP A 228 -3.32 -10.86 -16.44
N SER A 229 -3.83 -11.30 -17.59
CA SER A 229 -3.34 -12.50 -18.27
C SER A 229 -1.87 -12.33 -18.71
N ALA A 230 -1.21 -13.44 -19.05
CA ALA A 230 0.16 -13.41 -19.57
C ALA A 230 0.28 -12.49 -20.79
N GLU A 231 -0.72 -12.47 -21.67
CA GLU A 231 -0.76 -11.58 -22.83
C GLU A 231 -0.91 -10.11 -22.43
N HIS A 232 -1.81 -9.80 -21.47
CA HIS A 232 -1.96 -8.45 -20.94
C HIS A 232 -0.66 -7.94 -20.31
N ARG A 233 0.01 -8.76 -19.49
CA ARG A 233 1.27 -8.41 -18.83
C ARG A 233 2.41 -8.12 -19.80
N GLN A 234 2.41 -8.72 -20.99
CA GLN A 234 3.38 -8.45 -22.07
C GLN A 234 3.04 -7.20 -22.90
N ASN A 235 1.83 -6.64 -22.74
CA ASN A 235 1.33 -5.53 -23.55
C ASN A 235 0.89 -4.33 -22.70
N THR A 236 1.63 -4.03 -21.63
CA THR A 236 1.36 -2.86 -20.79
C THR A 236 1.55 -1.55 -21.57
N ILE A 237 0.61 -0.62 -21.40
CA ILE A 237 0.58 0.70 -22.07
C ILE A 237 0.74 1.77 -20.99
N SER A 238 1.62 2.74 -21.25
CA SER A 238 1.98 3.76 -20.28
C SER A 238 1.42 5.13 -20.60
N ASN A 239 1.08 5.89 -19.58
CA ASN A 239 0.90 7.34 -19.59
C ASN A 239 1.82 8.05 -18.55
N GLY A 240 2.70 7.29 -17.92
CA GLY A 240 3.72 7.77 -16.97
C GLY A 240 5.08 8.01 -17.62
N PRO A 241 6.12 8.37 -16.82
CA PRO A 241 7.46 8.71 -17.34
C PRO A 241 8.20 7.54 -17.99
N TYR A 242 7.92 6.32 -17.57
CA TYR A 242 8.52 5.10 -18.10
C TYR A 242 7.48 4.18 -18.71
N ARG A 243 7.93 3.23 -19.52
CA ARG A 243 7.16 2.09 -20.02
C ARG A 243 7.94 0.80 -19.75
N ILE A 244 7.25 -0.28 -19.49
CA ILE A 244 7.86 -1.61 -19.44
C ILE A 244 8.16 -2.00 -20.89
N SER A 245 9.45 -2.03 -21.26
CA SER A 245 9.90 -2.35 -22.62
C SER A 245 10.26 -3.81 -22.78
N ASN A 246 10.60 -4.50 -21.68
CA ASN A 246 10.75 -5.95 -21.60
C ASN A 246 10.29 -6.46 -20.24
N TYR A 247 9.59 -7.58 -20.25
CA TYR A 247 9.17 -8.29 -19.05
C TYR A 247 9.38 -9.78 -19.22
N GLU A 248 10.24 -10.35 -18.40
CA GLU A 248 10.48 -11.79 -18.30
C GLU A 248 9.88 -12.29 -16.99
N PRO A 249 8.74 -13.02 -17.04
CA PRO A 249 8.01 -13.42 -15.84
C PRO A 249 8.89 -14.14 -14.82
N GLY A 250 8.91 -13.63 -13.59
CA GLY A 250 9.70 -14.16 -12.48
C GLY A 250 11.20 -13.91 -12.57
N MET A 251 11.69 -13.21 -13.61
CA MET A 251 13.12 -12.98 -13.85
C MET A 251 13.51 -11.51 -13.88
N SER A 252 12.84 -10.70 -14.69
CA SER A 252 13.28 -9.31 -14.84
C SER A 252 12.26 -8.37 -15.44
N TYR A 253 12.48 -7.08 -15.20
CA TYR A 253 11.83 -5.96 -15.88
C TYR A 253 12.89 -5.01 -16.45
N LEU A 254 12.66 -4.54 -17.66
CA LEU A 254 13.36 -3.39 -18.23
C LEU A 254 12.35 -2.28 -18.51
N LEU A 255 12.51 -1.16 -17.81
CA LEU A 255 11.74 0.05 -18.07
C LEU A 255 12.63 1.03 -18.82
N THR A 256 12.06 1.65 -19.86
CA THR A 256 12.70 2.71 -20.65
C THR A 256 11.84 3.96 -20.65
N HIS A 257 12.41 5.08 -21.05
CA HIS A 257 11.65 6.32 -21.20
C HIS A 257 10.39 6.10 -22.04
N ASN A 258 9.25 6.61 -21.55
CA ASN A 258 8.05 6.73 -22.37
C ASN A 258 8.20 7.95 -23.29
N PRO A 259 8.25 7.78 -24.63
CA PRO A 259 8.50 8.89 -25.55
C PRO A 259 7.33 9.90 -25.63
N THR A 260 6.13 9.50 -25.18
CA THR A 260 4.95 10.36 -25.20
C THR A 260 4.77 11.17 -23.92
N TRP A 261 5.52 10.83 -22.87
CA TRP A 261 5.46 11.55 -21.59
C TRP A 261 6.20 12.90 -21.66
N ARG A 262 5.60 13.91 -21.03
CA ARG A 262 6.13 15.27 -20.97
C ARG A 262 6.15 15.77 -19.53
N GLN A 263 7.29 16.32 -19.09
CA GLN A 263 7.48 16.85 -17.74
C GLN A 263 6.48 17.96 -17.38
N ASP A 264 6.12 18.83 -18.34
CA ASP A 264 5.19 19.94 -18.11
C ASP A 264 3.75 19.49 -17.83
N THR A 265 3.44 18.20 -18.07
CA THR A 265 2.15 17.60 -17.74
C THR A 265 2.15 16.81 -16.43
N ASP A 266 3.30 16.59 -15.79
CA ASP A 266 3.45 15.76 -14.59
C ASP A 266 4.08 16.53 -13.43
N PRO A 267 3.29 16.97 -12.44
CA PRO A 267 3.81 17.74 -11.31
C PRO A 267 4.40 16.87 -10.18
N LEU A 268 4.26 15.55 -10.28
CA LEU A 268 4.61 14.65 -9.18
C LEU A 268 5.88 13.83 -9.44
N ARG A 269 6.19 13.57 -10.72
CA ARG A 269 7.29 12.72 -11.16
C ARG A 269 8.30 13.52 -11.98
N GLU A 270 9.50 13.03 -11.97
CA GLU A 270 10.62 13.46 -12.81
C GLU A 270 11.10 12.24 -13.60
N ARG A 271 12.10 12.39 -14.46
CA ARG A 271 12.59 11.28 -15.27
C ARG A 271 14.06 11.50 -15.60
N HIS A 272 14.92 11.31 -14.59
CA HIS A 272 16.36 11.51 -14.74
C HIS A 272 17.07 10.26 -15.26
N VAL A 273 16.79 9.08 -14.72
CA VAL A 273 17.46 7.85 -15.18
C VAL A 273 16.94 7.39 -16.54
N GLU A 274 17.82 6.95 -17.42
CA GLU A 274 17.45 6.52 -18.78
C GLU A 274 16.71 5.18 -18.77
N LYS A 275 17.15 4.25 -17.90
CA LYS A 275 16.62 2.88 -17.79
C LYS A 275 16.50 2.48 -16.34
N ILE A 276 15.49 1.65 -16.04
CA ILE A 276 15.36 0.96 -14.77
C ILE A 276 15.37 -0.53 -15.07
N GLU A 277 16.37 -1.23 -14.54
CA GLU A 277 16.51 -2.68 -14.64
C GLU A 277 16.20 -3.30 -13.27
N ILE A 278 15.24 -4.21 -13.24
CA ILE A 278 14.86 -4.95 -12.02
C ILE A 278 15.18 -6.42 -12.30
N THR A 279 16.08 -7.00 -11.51
CA THR A 279 16.45 -8.41 -11.56
C THR A 279 15.90 -9.13 -10.35
N LEU A 280 15.17 -10.22 -10.59
CA LEU A 280 14.49 -11.02 -9.57
C LEU A 280 15.26 -12.31 -9.26
N GLY A 281 14.81 -13.07 -8.26
CA GLY A 281 15.43 -14.35 -7.87
C GLY A 281 16.58 -14.20 -6.84
N GLN A 282 16.74 -13.02 -6.23
CA GLN A 282 17.71 -12.78 -5.16
C GLN A 282 17.04 -12.92 -3.79
N ASP A 283 16.99 -14.14 -3.26
CA ASP A 283 16.25 -14.46 -2.04
C ASP A 283 16.99 -14.10 -0.73
N SER A 284 18.30 -13.83 -0.78
CA SER A 284 19.10 -13.49 0.39
C SER A 284 19.23 -11.98 0.56
N PRO A 285 18.68 -11.40 1.65
CA PRO A 285 18.89 -9.99 1.99
C PRO A 285 20.36 -9.63 2.13
N GLU A 286 21.20 -10.55 2.63
CA GLU A 286 22.65 -10.36 2.78
C GLU A 286 23.34 -10.21 1.42
N THR A 287 22.96 -11.03 0.45
CA THR A 287 23.48 -10.95 -0.93
C THR A 287 23.06 -9.64 -1.60
N VAL A 288 21.80 -9.25 -1.47
CA VAL A 288 21.29 -7.98 -2.00
C VAL A 288 22.03 -6.80 -1.37
N GLN A 289 22.19 -6.80 -0.05
CA GLN A 289 22.93 -5.75 0.66
C GLN A 289 24.38 -5.65 0.18
N GLN A 290 25.07 -6.78 0.01
CA GLN A 290 26.43 -6.81 -0.48
C GLN A 290 26.56 -6.27 -1.92
N GLN A 291 25.62 -6.61 -2.81
CA GLN A 291 25.60 -6.10 -4.18
C GLN A 291 25.45 -4.56 -4.22
N ILE A 292 24.61 -4.00 -3.33
CA ILE A 292 24.44 -2.54 -3.25
C ILE A 292 25.70 -1.87 -2.70
N GLU A 293 26.32 -2.44 -1.67
CA GLU A 293 27.56 -1.90 -1.08
C GLU A 293 28.73 -1.93 -2.06
N GLN A 294 28.76 -2.93 -2.95
CA GLN A 294 29.79 -3.08 -4.00
C GLN A 294 29.48 -2.30 -5.29
N GLY A 295 28.34 -1.60 -5.36
CA GLY A 295 27.93 -0.88 -6.56
C GLY A 295 27.46 -1.77 -7.72
N VAL A 296 27.24 -3.06 -7.51
CA VAL A 296 26.67 -3.98 -8.51
C VAL A 296 25.19 -3.71 -8.72
N ALA A 297 24.48 -3.42 -7.63
CA ALA A 297 23.10 -2.96 -7.63
C ALA A 297 23.00 -1.58 -6.96
N ASP A 298 21.91 -0.87 -7.20
CA ASP A 298 21.67 0.47 -6.67
C ASP A 298 20.63 0.46 -5.54
N LEU A 299 19.59 -0.36 -5.65
CA LEU A 299 18.48 -0.46 -4.70
C LEU A 299 18.06 -1.91 -4.50
N ALA A 300 17.48 -2.19 -3.32
CA ALA A 300 16.70 -3.40 -3.08
C ALA A 300 15.26 -3.22 -3.57
N TRP A 301 14.69 -4.27 -4.17
CA TRP A 301 13.31 -4.33 -4.62
C TRP A 301 12.34 -4.61 -3.45
N ASP A 302 12.49 -5.77 -2.83
CA ASP A 302 11.58 -6.32 -1.81
C ASP A 302 12.33 -6.88 -0.59
N GLN A 303 13.66 -6.79 -0.57
CA GLN A 303 14.47 -7.27 0.53
C GLN A 303 14.79 -6.14 1.51
N PRO A 304 14.51 -6.30 2.82
CA PRO A 304 14.92 -5.33 3.82
C PRO A 304 16.44 -5.36 4.01
N VAL A 305 17.01 -4.29 4.55
CA VAL A 305 18.39 -4.32 5.05
C VAL A 305 18.53 -5.42 6.10
N PRO A 306 19.52 -6.33 5.98
CA PRO A 306 19.71 -7.40 6.95
C PRO A 306 19.88 -6.88 8.37
N THR A 307 19.26 -7.52 9.35
CA THR A 307 19.31 -7.09 10.74
C THR A 307 20.73 -7.05 11.28
N SER A 308 21.61 -7.93 10.80
CA SER A 308 23.04 -7.96 11.12
C SER A 308 23.82 -6.75 10.60
N ALA A 309 23.35 -6.11 9.51
CA ALA A 309 23.99 -4.95 8.92
C ALA A 309 23.57 -3.62 9.58
N ILE A 310 22.41 -3.55 10.20
CA ILE A 310 21.85 -2.32 10.79
C ILE A 310 22.83 -1.62 11.74
N PRO A 311 23.51 -2.30 12.72
CA PRO A 311 24.41 -1.61 13.63
C PRO A 311 25.58 -0.91 12.94
N ARG A 312 26.16 -1.51 11.90
CA ARG A 312 27.31 -0.91 11.17
C ARG A 312 26.91 0.15 10.16
N LEU A 313 25.66 0.13 9.68
CA LEU A 313 25.16 1.11 8.70
C LEU A 313 24.53 2.34 9.34
N ARG A 314 24.36 2.34 10.66
CA ARG A 314 23.63 3.41 11.37
C ARG A 314 24.17 4.82 11.13
N ASP A 315 25.49 4.94 10.95
CA ASP A 315 26.17 6.21 10.73
C ASP A 315 26.50 6.45 9.24
N ASP A 316 25.95 5.64 8.33
CA ASP A 316 26.08 5.80 6.88
C ASP A 316 24.90 6.61 6.35
N ASP A 317 25.16 7.74 5.70
CA ASP A 317 24.14 8.66 5.17
C ASP A 317 23.21 8.02 4.13
N ARG A 318 23.62 6.88 3.54
CA ARG A 318 22.82 6.09 2.59
C ARG A 318 21.81 5.18 3.28
N PHE A 319 21.96 4.98 4.58
CA PHE A 319 21.06 4.16 5.37
C PHE A 319 20.03 5.04 6.10
N ALA A 320 18.77 4.61 6.09
CA ALA A 320 17.76 5.25 6.90
C ALA A 320 16.76 4.24 7.49
N ILE A 321 16.25 4.57 8.68
CA ILE A 321 15.08 3.93 9.29
C ILE A 321 13.91 4.89 9.09
N ARG A 322 12.90 4.46 8.33
CA ARG A 322 11.71 5.25 8.01
C ARG A 322 10.52 4.73 8.79
N GLU A 323 10.00 5.53 9.69
CA GLU A 323 8.78 5.19 10.42
C GLU A 323 7.60 5.24 9.45
N THR A 324 6.87 4.13 9.38
CA THR A 324 5.60 4.02 8.67
C THR A 324 4.60 3.39 9.62
N PRO A 325 3.55 4.14 10.02
CA PRO A 325 2.53 3.61 10.92
C PRO A 325 1.79 2.41 10.30
N SER A 326 2.34 1.20 10.46
CA SER A 326 1.87 -0.04 9.84
C SER A 326 1.77 -1.18 10.85
N SER A 327 0.94 -2.18 10.56
CA SER A 327 0.83 -3.43 11.33
C SER A 327 1.53 -4.55 10.56
N SER A 328 2.82 -4.77 10.83
CA SER A 328 3.61 -5.72 10.05
C SER A 328 4.66 -6.46 10.88
N PRO A 329 4.43 -7.76 11.14
CA PRO A 329 3.21 -8.51 10.88
C PRO A 329 2.13 -8.33 11.96
N TYR A 330 0.96 -8.90 11.72
CA TYR A 330 -0.05 -9.23 12.72
C TYR A 330 -0.43 -10.71 12.56
N LEU A 331 -0.96 -11.36 13.61
CA LEU A 331 -1.45 -12.74 13.50
C LEU A 331 -2.97 -12.70 13.26
N VAL A 332 -3.42 -13.27 12.15
CA VAL A 332 -4.83 -13.42 11.81
C VAL A 332 -5.32 -14.83 12.12
N PHE A 333 -6.55 -14.94 12.60
CA PHE A 333 -7.25 -16.20 12.85
C PHE A 333 -8.25 -16.47 11.73
N ASN A 334 -8.21 -17.66 11.15
CA ASN A 334 -9.26 -18.13 10.24
C ASN A 334 -10.49 -18.56 11.06
N THR A 335 -11.44 -17.65 11.19
CA THR A 335 -12.66 -17.90 11.98
C THR A 335 -13.62 -18.90 11.32
N LEU A 336 -13.38 -19.22 10.04
CA LEU A 336 -14.18 -20.13 9.23
C LEU A 336 -13.60 -21.56 9.19
N SER A 337 -12.39 -21.75 9.73
CA SER A 337 -11.74 -23.07 9.74
C SER A 337 -12.55 -24.09 10.53
N PRO A 338 -12.82 -25.29 9.96
CA PRO A 338 -13.45 -26.39 10.67
C PRO A 338 -12.48 -27.13 11.61
N SER A 339 -11.18 -26.84 11.55
CA SER A 339 -10.15 -27.49 12.35
C SER A 339 -10.47 -27.41 13.85
N ASN A 340 -10.09 -28.46 14.60
CA ASN A 340 -10.35 -28.55 16.04
C ASN A 340 -11.83 -28.29 16.42
N GLY A 341 -12.77 -28.71 15.57
CA GLY A 341 -14.21 -28.50 15.79
C GLY A 341 -14.63 -27.03 15.72
N GLY A 342 -13.99 -26.23 14.86
CA GLY A 342 -14.29 -24.81 14.69
C GLY A 342 -13.80 -23.93 15.86
N ALA A 343 -12.76 -24.36 16.54
CA ALA A 343 -12.26 -23.70 17.76
C ALA A 343 -11.96 -22.21 17.54
N LEU A 344 -11.35 -21.83 16.39
CA LEU A 344 -11.01 -20.45 16.09
C LEU A 344 -12.23 -19.55 15.80
N GLY A 345 -13.40 -20.12 15.54
CA GLY A 345 -14.66 -19.37 15.51
C GLY A 345 -15.09 -18.86 16.90
N LYS A 346 -14.59 -19.48 17.99
CA LYS A 346 -14.91 -19.09 19.37
C LYS A 346 -14.02 -17.95 19.85
N ARG A 347 -14.66 -16.87 20.29
CA ARG A 347 -13.95 -15.67 20.79
C ARG A 347 -13.02 -15.99 21.95
N GLU A 348 -13.47 -16.83 22.89
CA GLU A 348 -12.72 -17.21 24.10
C GLU A 348 -11.39 -17.91 23.76
N VAL A 349 -11.37 -18.74 22.73
CA VAL A 349 -10.16 -19.39 22.20
C VAL A 349 -9.19 -18.35 21.65
N ARG A 350 -9.68 -17.42 20.80
CA ARG A 350 -8.85 -16.36 20.24
C ARG A 350 -8.31 -15.41 21.33
N GLN A 351 -9.12 -15.12 22.35
CA GLN A 351 -8.69 -14.33 23.52
C GLN A 351 -7.58 -15.02 24.32
N ALA A 352 -7.65 -16.35 24.46
CA ALA A 352 -6.58 -17.12 25.11
C ALA A 352 -5.26 -17.01 24.34
N LEU A 353 -5.30 -17.15 23.02
CA LEU A 353 -4.12 -17.09 22.15
C LEU A 353 -3.43 -15.71 22.13
N GLN A 354 -4.13 -14.61 22.50
CA GLN A 354 -3.52 -13.30 22.67
C GLN A 354 -2.37 -13.30 23.69
N TYR A 355 -2.51 -14.13 24.73
CA TYR A 355 -1.52 -14.21 25.81
C TYR A 355 -0.31 -15.08 25.47
N ALA A 356 -0.36 -15.88 24.39
CA ALA A 356 0.77 -16.74 24.02
C ALA A 356 1.99 -15.93 23.53
N VAL A 357 1.77 -14.80 22.87
CA VAL A 357 2.76 -14.13 22.03
C VAL A 357 3.83 -13.36 22.81
N ASP A 358 5.11 -13.68 22.55
CA ASP A 358 6.28 -12.91 22.99
C ASP A 358 6.69 -11.87 21.94
N ARG A 359 6.17 -10.62 22.08
CA ARG A 359 6.52 -9.51 21.21
C ARG A 359 7.96 -9.05 21.37
N SER A 360 8.54 -9.25 22.57
CA SER A 360 9.93 -8.88 22.84
C SER A 360 10.92 -9.71 22.01
N ALA A 361 10.64 -11.00 21.83
CA ALA A 361 11.39 -11.88 20.94
C ALA A 361 11.24 -11.47 19.46
N LEU A 362 10.01 -11.16 19.02
CA LEU A 362 9.75 -10.70 17.66
C LEU A 362 10.48 -9.40 17.34
N ILE A 363 10.53 -8.44 18.28
CA ILE A 363 11.29 -7.18 18.10
C ILE A 363 12.76 -7.47 17.86
N LYS A 364 13.37 -8.41 18.58
CA LYS A 364 14.78 -8.81 18.38
C LYS A 364 15.00 -9.41 17.00
N ILE A 365 14.08 -10.28 16.54
CA ILE A 365 14.15 -10.93 15.22
C ILE A 365 14.18 -9.90 14.09
N VAL A 366 13.40 -8.83 14.19
CA VAL A 366 13.29 -7.83 13.10
C VAL A 366 14.32 -6.71 13.18
N GLY A 367 15.27 -6.74 14.12
CA GLY A 367 16.38 -5.77 14.19
C GLY A 367 16.38 -4.85 15.42
N GLY A 368 15.55 -5.15 16.42
CA GLY A 368 15.55 -4.47 17.71
C GLY A 368 14.60 -3.26 17.82
N PRO A 369 14.64 -2.54 18.95
CA PRO A 369 13.66 -1.51 19.30
C PRO A 369 13.76 -0.24 18.45
N SER A 370 14.85 -0.03 17.70
CA SER A 370 14.98 1.05 16.73
C SER A 370 14.18 0.81 15.44
N VAL A 371 13.86 -0.46 15.13
CA VAL A 371 13.17 -0.87 13.90
C VAL A 371 11.71 -1.24 14.16
N ALA A 372 11.39 -1.72 15.37
CA ALA A 372 10.03 -2.15 15.69
C ALA A 372 9.65 -1.83 17.13
N LYS A 373 8.36 -1.54 17.32
CA LYS A 373 7.72 -1.37 18.63
C LYS A 373 6.58 -2.38 18.77
N PRO A 374 6.24 -2.81 20.01
CA PRO A 374 5.09 -3.70 20.21
C PRO A 374 3.80 -2.98 19.79
N LEU A 375 2.88 -3.72 19.20
CA LEU A 375 1.57 -3.22 18.81
C LEU A 375 0.47 -3.96 19.57
N HIS A 376 -0.54 -3.21 20.06
CA HIS A 376 -1.65 -3.72 20.87
C HIS A 376 -3.03 -3.37 20.35
N THR A 377 -3.06 -2.56 19.29
CA THR A 377 -4.27 -2.05 18.64
C THR A 377 -4.28 -2.45 17.19
N VAL A 378 -5.47 -2.49 16.59
CA VAL A 378 -5.61 -2.70 15.13
C VAL A 378 -5.02 -1.52 14.37
N ILE A 379 -5.37 -0.31 14.80
CA ILE A 379 -4.86 0.93 14.21
C ILE A 379 -3.52 1.27 14.86
N PRO A 380 -2.39 1.29 14.11
CA PRO A 380 -1.09 1.66 14.65
C PRO A 380 -1.00 3.16 15.02
N PRO A 381 -0.09 3.53 15.96
CA PRO A 381 0.18 4.92 16.30
C PRO A 381 0.48 5.76 15.05
N GLY A 382 -0.04 6.99 14.99
CA GLY A 382 0.14 7.91 13.86
C GLY A 382 -0.96 7.85 12.80
N ASN A 383 -1.90 6.91 12.91
CA ASN A 383 -3.05 6.82 12.00
C ASN A 383 -4.32 7.40 12.62
N SER A 384 -5.26 7.80 11.77
CA SER A 384 -6.57 8.32 12.19
C SER A 384 -7.38 7.25 12.93
N GLY A 385 -7.89 7.59 14.10
CA GLY A 385 -8.63 6.67 14.97
C GLY A 385 -7.76 5.89 15.97
N TYR A 386 -6.43 6.07 15.95
CA TYR A 386 -5.56 5.47 16.96
C TYR A 386 -5.88 6.00 18.36
N ALA A 387 -5.97 5.09 19.32
CA ALA A 387 -5.95 5.40 20.75
C ALA A 387 -5.14 4.33 21.49
N PRO A 388 -4.23 4.74 22.40
CA PRO A 388 -3.42 3.78 23.13
C PRO A 388 -4.30 2.85 23.96
N SER A 389 -4.12 1.54 23.77
CA SER A 389 -4.83 0.49 24.49
C SER A 389 -3.96 -0.77 24.54
N ASN A 390 -3.98 -1.47 25.65
CA ASN A 390 -3.42 -2.81 25.77
C ASN A 390 -4.43 -3.69 26.52
N ARG A 391 -5.29 -4.38 25.77
CA ARG A 391 -6.36 -5.22 26.34
C ARG A 391 -5.84 -6.54 26.89
N TYR A 392 -4.74 -7.04 26.36
CA TYR A 392 -4.16 -8.35 26.70
C TYR A 392 -2.72 -8.19 27.20
N PRO A 393 -2.52 -7.49 28.34
CA PRO A 393 -1.18 -7.19 28.83
C PRO A 393 -0.45 -8.47 29.26
N THR A 394 0.83 -8.53 28.91
CA THR A 394 1.76 -9.60 29.31
C THR A 394 3.00 -9.02 29.96
N PRO A 395 3.66 -9.74 30.88
CA PRO A 395 4.85 -9.23 31.57
C PRO A 395 5.97 -8.93 30.53
N ASN A 396 6.47 -7.70 30.50
CA ASN A 396 7.60 -7.29 29.64
C ASN A 396 7.43 -7.65 28.16
N GLU A 397 6.19 -7.74 27.66
CA GLU A 397 5.84 -8.17 26.30
C GLU A 397 6.28 -9.60 25.95
N SER A 398 6.61 -10.45 26.96
CA SER A 398 7.16 -11.79 26.76
C SER A 398 6.12 -12.91 26.70
N GLY A 399 4.85 -12.57 26.58
CA GLY A 399 3.75 -13.54 26.65
C GLY A 399 3.42 -13.99 28.08
N ASN A 400 2.38 -14.80 28.19
CA ASN A 400 1.95 -15.48 29.43
C ASN A 400 1.36 -16.85 29.09
N PRO A 401 2.20 -17.86 28.78
CA PRO A 401 1.72 -19.16 28.33
C PRO A 401 0.90 -19.91 29.40
N ALA A 402 1.13 -19.65 30.67
CA ALA A 402 0.32 -20.24 31.74
C ALA A 402 -1.13 -19.75 31.70
N LYS A 403 -1.33 -18.44 31.53
CA LYS A 403 -2.66 -17.85 31.39
C LYS A 403 -3.33 -18.27 30.06
N CYS A 404 -2.58 -18.41 28.98
CA CYS A 404 -3.08 -18.92 27.72
C CYS A 404 -3.63 -20.34 27.89
N ARG A 405 -2.90 -21.28 28.50
CA ARG A 405 -3.37 -22.65 28.78
C ARG A 405 -4.61 -22.68 29.65
N GLU A 406 -4.60 -21.95 30.77
CA GLU A 406 -5.78 -21.84 31.64
C GLU A 406 -7.04 -21.43 30.87
N LEU A 407 -6.93 -20.41 30.01
CA LEU A 407 -8.07 -19.91 29.25
C LEU A 407 -8.51 -20.88 28.15
N LEU A 408 -7.59 -21.62 27.51
CA LEU A 408 -7.92 -22.66 26.54
C LEU A 408 -8.64 -23.85 27.21
N GLU A 409 -8.18 -24.28 28.39
CA GLU A 409 -8.85 -25.30 29.18
C GLU A 409 -10.27 -24.86 29.56
N LYS A 410 -10.41 -23.63 30.06
CA LYS A 410 -11.72 -23.05 30.39
C LYS A 410 -12.66 -22.93 29.19
N ALA A 411 -12.11 -22.66 28.01
CA ALA A 411 -12.87 -22.64 26.74
C ALA A 411 -13.20 -24.04 26.21
N GLY A 412 -12.70 -25.10 26.84
CA GLY A 412 -12.92 -26.49 26.44
C GLY A 412 -12.07 -26.92 25.23
N HIS A 413 -10.95 -26.26 24.98
CA HIS A 413 -10.07 -26.52 23.84
C HIS A 413 -8.58 -26.64 24.24
N PRO A 414 -8.23 -27.53 25.19
CA PRO A 414 -6.82 -27.82 25.45
C PRO A 414 -6.21 -28.58 24.27
N GLY A 415 -4.98 -28.27 23.89
CA GLY A 415 -4.24 -29.10 22.93
C GLY A 415 -4.64 -28.96 21.47
N LEU A 416 -4.86 -27.72 21.00
CA LEU A 416 -5.11 -27.41 19.61
C LEU A 416 -3.93 -27.80 18.70
N THR A 417 -4.22 -28.15 17.44
CA THR A 417 -3.23 -28.24 16.36
C THR A 417 -3.64 -27.30 15.25
N LEU A 418 -2.78 -26.33 14.92
CA LEU A 418 -3.09 -25.24 13.97
C LEU A 418 -2.17 -25.28 12.76
N LYS A 419 -2.72 -25.25 11.56
CA LYS A 419 -1.98 -25.06 10.31
C LYS A 419 -1.55 -23.61 10.17
N PHE A 420 -0.25 -23.40 9.98
CA PHE A 420 0.36 -22.07 9.94
C PHE A 420 1.24 -21.87 8.71
N PRO A 421 0.67 -21.45 7.56
CA PRO A 421 1.45 -21.04 6.40
C PRO A 421 2.24 -19.77 6.69
N TYR A 422 3.47 -19.69 6.16
CA TYR A 422 4.33 -18.52 6.30
C TYR A 422 5.10 -18.21 5.00
N ARG A 423 5.48 -16.95 4.83
CA ARG A 423 6.27 -16.50 3.68
C ARG A 423 7.72 -16.97 3.80
N THR A 424 8.29 -17.48 2.70
CA THR A 424 9.61 -18.13 2.66
C THR A 424 10.80 -17.23 2.97
N ASN A 425 10.68 -15.89 2.95
CA ASN A 425 11.84 -15.05 3.26
C ASN A 425 12.32 -15.25 4.72
N SER A 426 13.60 -15.02 4.94
CA SER A 426 14.30 -15.37 6.20
C SER A 426 13.64 -14.77 7.45
N VAL A 427 13.22 -13.52 7.41
CA VAL A 427 12.61 -12.83 8.55
C VAL A 427 11.24 -13.42 8.89
N HIS A 428 10.38 -13.68 7.91
CA HIS A 428 9.05 -14.25 8.15
C HIS A 428 9.11 -15.70 8.61
N LYS A 429 10.10 -16.47 8.16
CA LYS A 429 10.37 -17.80 8.68
C LYS A 429 10.70 -17.76 10.17
N LEU A 430 11.61 -16.87 10.59
CA LEU A 430 11.97 -16.72 12.01
C LEU A 430 10.80 -16.24 12.88
N ILE A 431 9.97 -15.32 12.34
CA ILE A 431 8.74 -14.89 13.02
C ILE A 431 7.78 -16.06 13.21
N ALA A 432 7.54 -16.87 12.16
CA ALA A 432 6.66 -18.03 12.25
C ALA A 432 7.17 -19.07 13.24
N GLN A 433 8.48 -19.36 13.26
CA GLN A 433 9.10 -20.26 14.22
C GLN A 433 8.95 -19.75 15.65
N SER A 434 9.21 -18.47 15.90
CA SER A 434 9.04 -17.87 17.23
C SER A 434 7.59 -17.91 17.72
N LEU A 435 6.62 -17.62 16.84
CA LEU A 435 5.20 -17.74 17.16
C LEU A 435 4.80 -19.19 17.42
N ALA A 436 5.34 -20.14 16.67
CA ALA A 436 5.12 -21.57 16.91
C ALA A 436 5.63 -22.02 18.28
N GLU A 437 6.83 -21.59 18.69
CA GLU A 437 7.37 -21.85 20.02
C GLU A 437 6.52 -21.22 21.12
N ASN A 438 6.02 -20.01 20.93
CA ASN A 438 5.12 -19.35 21.87
C ASN A 438 3.79 -20.12 22.04
N LEU A 439 3.23 -20.62 20.95
CA LEU A 439 2.01 -21.42 20.94
C LEU A 439 2.24 -22.80 21.57
N ASP A 440 3.37 -23.45 21.31
CA ASP A 440 3.74 -24.71 21.93
C ASP A 440 3.87 -24.59 23.46
N ALA A 441 4.49 -23.50 23.94
CA ALA A 441 4.55 -23.20 25.39
C ALA A 441 3.15 -23.03 26.01
N CYS A 442 2.14 -22.70 25.22
CA CYS A 442 0.73 -22.64 25.59
C CYS A 442 -0.01 -24.00 25.47
N GLY A 443 0.65 -25.03 24.94
CA GLY A 443 0.07 -26.34 24.65
C GLY A 443 -0.65 -26.43 23.29
N VAL A 444 -0.36 -25.50 22.39
CA VAL A 444 -0.93 -25.46 21.03
C VAL A 444 0.14 -25.86 20.03
N LYS A 445 -0.05 -26.96 19.33
CA LYS A 445 0.85 -27.42 18.26
C LYS A 445 0.60 -26.63 16.98
N THR A 446 1.66 -26.42 16.18
CA THR A 446 1.55 -25.79 14.88
C THR A 446 2.15 -26.66 13.78
N GLU A 447 1.47 -26.69 12.63
CA GLU A 447 1.95 -27.30 11.39
C GLU A 447 2.40 -26.17 10.46
N LEU A 448 3.72 -25.94 10.43
CA LEU A 448 4.31 -24.87 9.60
C LEU A 448 4.42 -25.30 8.14
N SER A 449 3.93 -24.49 7.21
CA SER A 449 4.11 -24.66 5.76
C SER A 449 4.66 -23.41 5.11
N ALA A 450 5.61 -23.58 4.19
CA ALA A 450 6.30 -22.49 3.53
C ALA A 450 5.64 -22.15 2.18
N ASP A 451 5.27 -20.87 2.00
CA ASP A 451 4.73 -20.34 0.75
C ASP A 451 5.60 -19.23 0.20
N SER A 452 5.73 -19.11 -1.12
CA SER A 452 6.30 -17.90 -1.72
C SER A 452 5.40 -16.68 -1.41
N GLY A 453 5.96 -15.46 -1.47
CA GLY A 453 5.20 -14.27 -1.10
C GLY A 453 3.88 -14.11 -1.86
N GLY A 454 3.88 -14.34 -3.18
CA GLY A 454 2.66 -14.28 -4.01
C GLY A 454 1.68 -15.41 -3.69
N ALA A 455 2.17 -16.66 -3.55
CA ALA A 455 1.34 -17.80 -3.20
C ALA A 455 0.70 -17.65 -1.81
N PHE A 456 1.43 -17.11 -0.83
CA PHE A 456 0.92 -16.87 0.51
C PHE A 456 -0.34 -15.99 0.50
N TYR A 457 -0.31 -14.87 -0.20
CA TYR A 457 -1.47 -13.96 -0.27
C TYR A 457 -2.54 -14.49 -1.23
N ALA A 458 -2.26 -14.55 -2.52
CA ALA A 458 -3.26 -14.86 -3.54
C ALA A 458 -3.70 -16.33 -3.55
N GLY A 459 -2.76 -17.27 -3.32
CA GLY A 459 -3.02 -18.70 -3.39
C GLY A 459 -3.59 -19.29 -2.10
N THR A 460 -3.18 -18.79 -0.93
CA THR A 460 -3.49 -19.42 0.35
C THR A 460 -4.52 -18.63 1.14
N ILE A 461 -4.18 -17.44 1.67
CA ILE A 461 -5.01 -16.78 2.67
C ILE A 461 -6.15 -15.92 2.11
N SER A 462 -6.05 -15.42 0.87
CA SER A 462 -7.12 -14.63 0.22
C SER A 462 -8.15 -15.48 -0.52
N THR A 463 -8.07 -16.81 -0.41
CA THR A 463 -8.96 -17.74 -1.10
C THR A 463 -10.04 -18.26 -0.14
N PRO A 464 -11.32 -17.85 -0.26
CA PRO A 464 -12.39 -18.25 0.66
C PRO A 464 -12.62 -19.77 0.72
N ALA A 465 -12.38 -20.48 -0.38
CA ALA A 465 -12.50 -21.94 -0.41
C ALA A 465 -11.47 -22.60 0.53
N ASN A 466 -10.21 -22.14 0.50
CA ASN A 466 -9.14 -22.64 1.38
C ASN A 466 -9.43 -22.35 2.85
N ALA A 467 -9.94 -21.14 3.15
CA ALA A 467 -10.32 -20.79 4.52
C ALA A 467 -11.42 -21.73 5.06
N ARG A 468 -12.48 -21.97 4.28
CA ARG A 468 -13.58 -22.88 4.67
C ARG A 468 -13.18 -24.35 4.69
N ALA A 469 -12.22 -24.74 3.88
CA ALA A 469 -11.66 -26.11 3.88
C ALA A 469 -10.69 -26.35 5.06
N GLY A 470 -10.30 -25.30 5.79
CA GLY A 470 -9.28 -25.39 6.84
C GLY A 470 -7.90 -25.74 6.29
N GLU A 471 -7.55 -25.22 5.11
CA GLU A 471 -6.20 -25.35 4.57
C GLU A 471 -5.18 -24.55 5.38
N TRP A 472 -5.65 -23.56 6.11
CA TRP A 472 -4.91 -22.80 7.09
C TRP A 472 -5.79 -22.42 8.29
N ASP A 473 -5.18 -22.22 9.45
CA ASP A 473 -5.85 -21.84 10.68
C ASP A 473 -5.40 -20.47 11.19
N ILE A 474 -4.09 -20.20 11.16
CA ILE A 474 -3.50 -18.91 11.52
C ILE A 474 -2.48 -18.51 10.46
N ALA A 475 -2.27 -17.21 10.29
CA ALA A 475 -1.26 -16.69 9.38
C ALA A 475 -0.69 -15.36 9.89
N ALA A 476 0.52 -14.98 9.45
CA ALA A 476 1.16 -13.73 9.86
C ALA A 476 1.36 -12.78 8.66
N PRO A 477 0.29 -12.18 8.10
CA PRO A 477 0.39 -11.15 7.06
C PRO A 477 0.89 -9.82 7.63
N GLY A 478 1.14 -8.86 6.74
CA GLY A 478 1.38 -7.46 7.08
C GLY A 478 0.31 -6.57 6.48
N TRP A 479 0.12 -5.39 7.07
CA TRP A 479 -0.72 -4.34 6.52
C TRP A 479 -0.03 -2.97 6.59
N THR A 480 0.10 -2.35 5.44
CA THR A 480 0.49 -0.94 5.30
C THR A 480 -0.75 -0.18 4.85
N PRO A 481 -1.13 0.91 5.51
CA PRO A 481 -2.26 1.72 5.06
C PRO A 481 -2.11 2.14 3.59
N ASP A 482 -3.17 2.05 2.81
CA ASP A 482 -3.17 2.42 1.39
C ASP A 482 -2.91 3.93 1.19
N TRP A 483 -3.27 4.73 2.17
CA TRP A 483 -2.91 6.16 2.27
C TRP A 483 -2.70 6.55 3.73
N TYR A 484 -2.10 7.72 3.95
CA TYR A 484 -1.90 8.30 5.28
C TYR A 484 -2.70 9.61 5.44
N GLY A 485 -2.80 10.11 6.65
CA GLY A 485 -3.61 11.26 6.98
C GLY A 485 -4.98 10.84 7.52
N ASN A 486 -6.08 11.12 6.82
CA ASN A 486 -7.44 10.65 7.18
C ASN A 486 -7.64 9.19 6.76
N ASN A 487 -6.96 8.26 7.42
CA ASN A 487 -6.72 6.91 6.90
C ASN A 487 -7.24 5.75 7.77
N GLY A 488 -8.06 6.00 8.78
CA GLY A 488 -8.65 4.91 9.58
C GLY A 488 -9.43 3.91 8.72
N ARG A 489 -10.05 4.40 7.65
CA ARG A 489 -10.72 3.57 6.66
C ARG A 489 -9.78 2.56 5.99
N SER A 490 -8.57 2.98 5.60
CA SER A 490 -7.61 2.11 4.90
C SER A 490 -7.06 0.97 5.75
N ILE A 491 -7.38 0.96 7.04
CA ILE A 491 -7.00 -0.11 7.97
C ILE A 491 -8.23 -0.95 8.34
N ILE A 492 -9.31 -0.30 8.78
CA ILE A 492 -10.46 -1.01 9.33
C ILE A 492 -11.32 -1.65 8.24
N GLN A 493 -11.67 -0.90 7.18
CA GLN A 493 -12.61 -1.42 6.18
C GLN A 493 -12.07 -2.63 5.40
N PRO A 494 -10.86 -2.63 4.82
CA PRO A 494 -10.38 -3.77 4.03
C PRO A 494 -10.16 -5.03 4.86
N LEU A 495 -9.80 -4.89 6.14
CA LEU A 495 -9.45 -6.03 6.98
C LEU A 495 -10.63 -6.61 7.79
N PHE A 496 -11.67 -5.80 8.07
CA PHE A 496 -12.71 -6.18 9.05
C PHE A 496 -14.15 -5.88 8.62
N ASP A 497 -14.40 -5.33 7.43
CA ASP A 497 -15.76 -5.23 6.89
C ASP A 497 -16.21 -6.62 6.39
N GLY A 498 -17.06 -7.30 7.15
CA GLY A 498 -17.52 -8.66 6.81
C GLY A 498 -18.26 -8.73 5.48
N ARG A 499 -18.88 -7.63 5.04
CA ARG A 499 -19.64 -7.54 3.79
C ARG A 499 -18.75 -7.59 2.54
N THR A 500 -17.45 -7.29 2.70
CA THR A 500 -16.47 -7.33 1.59
C THR A 500 -15.75 -8.67 1.47
N TYR A 501 -16.03 -9.64 2.35
CA TYR A 501 -15.41 -10.94 2.32
C TYR A 501 -15.71 -11.68 1.00
N GLY A 502 -14.67 -12.16 0.34
CA GLY A 502 -14.79 -12.84 -0.95
C GLY A 502 -13.43 -13.13 -1.57
N GLN A 503 -13.42 -13.52 -2.83
CA GLN A 503 -12.18 -13.77 -3.57
C GLN A 503 -11.32 -12.49 -3.59
N ASN A 504 -10.03 -12.63 -3.32
CA ASN A 504 -9.04 -11.55 -3.19
C ASN A 504 -9.36 -10.51 -2.09
N SER A 505 -10.25 -10.84 -1.13
CA SER A 505 -10.48 -9.99 0.03
C SER A 505 -9.27 -10.03 0.96
N THR A 506 -8.97 -8.89 1.56
CA THR A 506 -7.94 -8.76 2.62
C THR A 506 -8.48 -9.01 4.02
N ASN A 507 -9.78 -9.21 4.17
CA ASN A 507 -10.38 -9.80 5.37
C ASN A 507 -10.11 -11.31 5.40
N TYR A 508 -8.84 -11.69 5.54
CA TYR A 508 -8.40 -13.09 5.40
C TYR A 508 -9.12 -14.06 6.33
N GLY A 509 -9.35 -13.65 7.56
CA GLY A 509 -9.94 -14.49 8.61
C GLY A 509 -11.45 -14.70 8.51
N GLY A 510 -12.13 -14.04 7.57
CA GLY A 510 -13.59 -14.09 7.45
C GLY A 510 -14.31 -13.48 8.67
N TYR A 511 -13.68 -12.47 9.31
CA TYR A 511 -14.31 -11.76 10.41
C TYR A 511 -15.53 -10.99 9.92
N ASP A 512 -16.67 -11.17 10.61
CA ASP A 512 -17.92 -10.46 10.34
C ASP A 512 -18.61 -10.14 11.67
N ASN A 513 -18.75 -8.85 11.97
CA ASN A 513 -19.44 -8.36 13.14
C ASN A 513 -20.34 -7.18 12.76
N PRO A 514 -21.68 -7.32 12.90
CA PRO A 514 -22.63 -6.26 12.54
C PRO A 514 -22.40 -4.92 13.25
N GLU A 515 -21.89 -4.92 14.49
CA GLU A 515 -21.57 -3.69 15.22
C GLU A 515 -20.36 -2.98 14.58
N VAL A 516 -19.34 -3.74 14.15
CA VAL A 516 -18.17 -3.19 13.44
C VAL A 516 -18.59 -2.66 12.07
N ASN A 517 -19.42 -3.41 11.34
CA ASN A 517 -19.95 -2.97 10.05
C ASN A 517 -20.74 -1.66 10.19
N ALA A 518 -21.56 -1.51 11.25
CA ALA A 518 -22.28 -0.26 11.54
C ALA A 518 -21.35 0.90 11.92
N LEU A 519 -20.25 0.64 12.65
CA LEU A 519 -19.24 1.66 12.96
C LEU A 519 -18.47 2.10 11.72
N ILE A 520 -18.20 1.18 10.79
CA ILE A 520 -17.62 1.50 9.47
C ILE A 520 -18.57 2.45 8.72
N ASP A 521 -19.87 2.14 8.64
CA ASP A 521 -20.84 3.00 7.96
C ASP A 521 -20.94 4.39 8.60
N ALA A 522 -20.94 4.46 9.92
CA ALA A 522 -20.96 5.73 10.65
C ALA A 522 -19.69 6.56 10.38
N ALA A 523 -18.52 5.91 10.30
CA ALA A 523 -17.27 6.58 9.98
C ALA A 523 -17.23 7.09 8.54
N LEU A 524 -17.71 6.29 7.58
CA LEU A 524 -17.74 6.64 6.16
C LEU A 524 -18.64 7.85 5.88
N THR A 525 -19.74 7.99 6.63
CA THR A 525 -20.71 9.08 6.47
C THR A 525 -20.45 10.29 7.39
N ALA A 526 -19.43 10.20 8.24
CA ALA A 526 -19.07 11.28 9.16
C ALA A 526 -18.70 12.56 8.41
N PRO A 527 -19.25 13.73 8.81
CA PRO A 527 -19.05 14.98 8.09
C PRO A 527 -17.63 15.53 8.18
N GLU A 528 -16.93 15.20 9.27
CA GLU A 528 -15.58 15.68 9.56
C GLU A 528 -14.62 14.51 9.87
N PRO A 529 -13.33 14.60 9.46
CA PRO A 529 -12.34 13.55 9.72
C PRO A 529 -12.18 13.17 11.19
N SER A 530 -12.33 14.14 12.12
CA SER A 530 -12.24 13.87 13.56
C SER A 530 -13.38 13.01 14.07
N HIS A 531 -14.61 13.21 13.56
CA HIS A 531 -15.75 12.36 13.89
C HIS A 531 -15.57 10.94 13.33
N ALA A 532 -15.09 10.82 12.09
CA ALA A 532 -14.72 9.52 11.51
C ALA A 532 -13.67 8.80 12.38
N GLY A 533 -12.64 9.53 12.86
CA GLY A 533 -11.63 9.01 13.76
C GLY A 533 -12.22 8.40 15.04
N GLY A 534 -13.25 9.02 15.62
CA GLY A 534 -13.94 8.49 16.78
C GLY A 534 -14.66 7.15 16.53
N TYR A 535 -15.25 6.96 15.35
CA TYR A 535 -15.87 5.69 14.97
C TYR A 535 -14.82 4.62 14.64
N TRP A 536 -13.71 4.98 13.98
CA TRP A 536 -12.61 4.05 13.75
C TRP A 536 -12.00 3.54 15.06
N GLN A 537 -11.84 4.41 16.07
CA GLN A 537 -11.41 4.04 17.41
C GLN A 537 -12.36 3.04 18.08
N GLN A 538 -13.67 3.25 17.97
CA GLN A 538 -14.66 2.33 18.52
C GLN A 538 -14.62 0.97 17.80
N ALA A 539 -14.45 0.97 16.47
CA ALA A 539 -14.30 -0.25 15.68
C ALA A 539 -13.04 -1.03 16.10
N ASP A 540 -11.88 -0.37 16.24
CA ASP A 540 -10.64 -0.97 16.76
C ASP A 540 -10.89 -1.66 18.11
N LYS A 541 -11.47 -0.93 19.06
CA LYS A 541 -11.79 -1.49 20.37
C LYS A 541 -12.66 -2.75 20.28
N LYS A 542 -13.68 -2.76 19.44
CA LYS A 542 -14.58 -3.90 19.26
C LYS A 542 -13.89 -5.09 18.62
N ILE A 543 -13.08 -4.86 17.58
CA ILE A 543 -12.27 -5.89 16.91
C ILE A 543 -11.31 -6.55 17.90
N MET A 544 -10.66 -5.74 18.76
CA MET A 544 -9.78 -6.24 19.83
C MET A 544 -10.55 -6.96 20.93
N GLU A 545 -11.79 -6.56 21.24
CA GLU A 545 -12.68 -7.32 22.16
C GLU A 545 -13.02 -8.70 21.64
N ASP A 546 -13.26 -8.80 20.34
CA ASP A 546 -13.55 -10.05 19.65
C ASP A 546 -12.28 -10.89 19.38
N ALA A 547 -11.10 -10.31 19.68
CA ALA A 547 -9.80 -10.93 19.42
C ALA A 547 -9.69 -11.45 17.97
N ALA A 548 -10.12 -10.63 16.99
CA ALA A 548 -10.13 -11.03 15.59
C ALA A 548 -8.72 -11.25 15.04
N ILE A 549 -7.74 -10.49 15.54
CA ILE A 549 -6.31 -10.62 15.24
C ILE A 549 -5.48 -10.49 16.52
N VAL A 550 -4.18 -10.86 16.45
CA VAL A 550 -3.18 -10.43 17.43
C VAL A 550 -2.30 -9.38 16.77
N PRO A 551 -2.38 -8.09 17.14
CA PRO A 551 -1.40 -7.11 16.74
C PRO A 551 -0.02 -7.50 17.28
N LEU A 552 0.99 -7.52 16.42
CA LEU A 552 2.34 -7.96 16.82
C LEU A 552 3.29 -6.76 16.90
N LEU A 553 3.58 -6.16 15.76
CA LEU A 553 4.60 -5.11 15.66
C LEU A 553 4.11 -3.92 14.82
N ASN A 554 4.45 -2.72 15.28
CA ASN A 554 4.56 -1.53 14.44
C ASN A 554 6.02 -1.43 13.99
N ARG A 555 6.27 -1.69 12.70
CA ARG A 555 7.61 -1.84 12.16
C ARG A 555 7.97 -0.66 11.26
N SER A 556 9.18 -0.13 11.43
CA SER A 556 9.80 0.83 10.53
C SER A 556 10.49 0.13 9.38
N HIS A 557 10.61 0.80 8.23
CA HIS A 557 11.34 0.29 7.08
C HIS A 557 12.81 0.71 7.14
N THR A 558 13.70 -0.26 6.95
CA THR A 558 15.13 -0.02 6.78
C THR A 558 15.44 0.04 5.29
N ILE A 559 16.01 1.14 4.83
CA ILE A 559 16.32 1.39 3.44
C ILE A 559 17.80 1.73 3.28
N PHE A 560 18.38 1.33 2.16
CA PHE A 560 19.77 1.57 1.81
C PHE A 560 19.92 1.69 0.29
N HIS A 561 20.83 2.53 -0.17
CA HIS A 561 21.10 2.71 -1.59
C HIS A 561 22.61 2.77 -1.90
N SER A 562 22.99 2.59 -3.16
CA SER A 562 24.38 2.72 -3.61
C SER A 562 24.85 4.18 -3.54
N THR A 563 26.16 4.38 -3.63
CA THR A 563 26.79 5.72 -3.66
C THR A 563 26.38 6.55 -4.87
N ARG A 564 25.93 5.91 -5.94
CA ARG A 564 25.50 6.57 -7.18
C ARG A 564 24.12 7.23 -7.10
N VAL A 565 23.27 6.78 -6.17
CA VAL A 565 21.88 7.21 -6.09
C VAL A 565 21.74 8.49 -5.28
N HIS A 566 21.09 9.46 -5.89
CA HIS A 566 20.77 10.76 -5.27
C HIS A 566 19.26 11.02 -5.32
N SER A 567 18.77 11.94 -4.49
CA SER A 567 17.33 12.23 -4.35
C SER A 567 16.48 10.99 -4.08
N ALA A 568 17.02 10.08 -3.25
CA ALA A 568 16.39 8.81 -2.86
C ALA A 568 15.24 9.05 -1.86
N PHE A 569 14.13 9.62 -2.34
CA PHE A 569 12.97 9.91 -1.52
C PHE A 569 12.16 8.66 -1.22
N PHE A 570 11.81 8.50 0.05
CA PHE A 570 10.98 7.39 0.51
C PHE A 570 9.48 7.71 0.34
N LEU A 571 8.73 6.73 -0.16
CA LEU A 571 7.26 6.80 -0.23
C LEU A 571 6.64 5.82 0.77
N PRO A 572 5.92 6.30 1.79
CA PRO A 572 5.32 5.44 2.80
C PRO A 572 4.33 4.41 2.23
N THR A 573 3.56 4.77 1.21
CA THR A 573 2.55 3.92 0.57
C THR A 573 3.14 2.79 -0.26
N THR A 574 4.38 2.94 -0.73
CA THR A 574 5.12 1.90 -1.47
C THR A 574 6.14 1.18 -0.60
N ALA A 575 6.33 1.65 0.64
CA ALA A 575 7.35 1.17 1.57
C ALA A 575 8.77 1.13 0.97
N GLY A 576 9.05 1.97 -0.01
CA GLY A 576 10.30 2.00 -0.78
C GLY A 576 10.61 3.37 -1.37
N TYR A 577 11.61 3.40 -2.22
CA TYR A 577 12.01 4.62 -2.92
C TYR A 577 11.10 4.94 -4.11
N ASP A 578 10.93 6.24 -4.38
CA ASP A 578 10.31 6.71 -5.64
C ASP A 578 11.33 6.64 -6.78
N TYR A 579 11.20 5.69 -7.67
CA TYR A 579 12.10 5.50 -8.82
C TYR A 579 12.01 6.64 -9.85
N THR A 580 10.99 7.47 -9.77
CA THR A 580 10.75 8.53 -10.77
C THR A 580 11.44 9.84 -10.45
N ARG A 581 12.05 10.00 -9.25
CA ARG A 581 12.68 11.27 -8.84
C ARG A 581 14.16 11.18 -8.54
N LEU A 582 14.69 9.98 -8.43
CA LEU A 582 16.12 9.79 -8.20
C LEU A 582 16.94 10.05 -9.50
N TRP A 583 18.20 10.37 -9.31
CA TRP A 583 19.18 10.50 -10.38
C TRP A 583 20.51 9.85 -9.98
N LEU A 584 21.38 9.61 -10.95
CA LEU A 584 22.60 8.85 -10.75
C LEU A 584 23.82 9.71 -11.06
N THR A 585 24.89 9.51 -10.27
CA THR A 585 26.23 9.90 -10.69
C THR A 585 26.88 8.76 -11.50
N ASP A 586 27.90 9.11 -12.29
CA ASP A 586 28.78 8.12 -12.92
C ASP A 586 29.52 7.31 -11.84
N ASP A 587 29.93 6.11 -12.18
CA ASP A 587 30.69 5.21 -11.28
C ASP A 587 32.02 5.79 -10.86
#